data_6c7c11575022d68e9e1673aadf917851
#
_entry.id   6c7c11575022d68e9e1673aadf917851
#
_cell.length_a   1.000
_cell.length_b   1.000
_cell.length_c   1.000
_cell.angle_alpha   90.00
_cell.angle_beta   90.00
_cell.angle_gamma   90.00
#
_symmetry.space_group_name_H-M   'P 1'
#
loop_
_entity.id
_entity.type
_entity.pdbx_description
1 polymer ?
#
loop_
_entity_poly.entity_id
_entity_poly.type
_entity_poly.pdbx_seq_one_letter_code
_entity_poly.pdbx_strand_id
1 'polypeptide(L)'
;MIDVLTLIMMIIVGLILLISNIYILIYFSHPDDRSSCSGWFLKILVIIGLTLAWFQVLLLPLDVNNIRTFGSGLNMKILWYILFISIIVYVLILFPISSSYYETDDDWTCCEKFTHSISWFLVYLIFFGGISLVLYFTIGEAQIPIHSISCNYNDFIITPSNIDISKLNNITNICTINTDDILELKVSYIIYSIAILSFVSWIIFAFFGGIGLAAVPLDFFYDFCTRPRSMIGRDLKKRKKILFEELEELKSIGNELTEMEQRGANNRCFIFGEKRRYDNKKHEFVARYALAEEEFHIVNASLESKVKNNLVVLCYYCLIPFGVFSSILTILWLIQFCCSYFYRKNGRPGYPFLSYLLIFFQDESVSFLSFFIFAILCLYLLFCLIKGNFKFGVRILCCWSIHPMKKDKTYMNSFIFNVSLILLGSCSITQFCADCLYDYVSFTDIDSLFNVMIKHLKFFSFFYEYHIFQYIFFGIFVLSFIYLLCRPHDRSKPIYSRHKRSKDPKEMQLLK
;
A
#
# COMPACT_ATOMS: atom_id res chain seq x y z
N MET A 1 -2.91 -18.11 28.59
CA MET A 1 -4.31 -17.62 28.55
C MET A 1 -4.25 -16.27 27.87
N ILE A 2 -4.93 -16.07 26.77
CA ILE A 2 -4.95 -14.75 26.10
C ILE A 2 -5.49 -13.78 27.15
N ASP A 3 -4.78 -12.65 27.35
CA ASP A 3 -5.32 -11.61 28.20
C ASP A 3 -6.69 -11.20 27.65
N VAL A 4 -7.72 -11.36 28.46
CA VAL A 4 -9.10 -11.01 28.07
C VAL A 4 -9.17 -9.58 27.54
N LEU A 5 -8.34 -8.70 28.08
CA LEU A 5 -8.20 -7.32 27.60
C LEU A 5 -7.69 -7.24 26.16
N THR A 6 -6.65 -7.99 25.82
CA THR A 6 -6.08 -8.05 24.45
C THR A 6 -7.10 -8.57 23.45
N LEU A 7 -7.86 -9.61 23.83
CA LEU A 7 -8.92 -10.15 22.97
C LEU A 7 -10.04 -9.13 22.73
N ILE A 8 -10.51 -8.46 23.77
CA ILE A 8 -11.54 -7.41 23.65
C ILE A 8 -11.06 -6.29 22.76
N MET A 9 -9.82 -5.83 22.93
CA MET A 9 -9.24 -4.76 22.11
C MET A 9 -9.12 -5.19 20.65
N MET A 10 -8.72 -6.43 20.34
CA MET A 10 -8.68 -6.94 18.97
C MET A 10 -10.05 -6.98 18.32
N ILE A 11 -11.08 -7.37 19.05
CA ILE A 11 -12.47 -7.36 18.54
C ILE A 11 -12.92 -5.93 18.23
N ILE A 12 -12.66 -4.98 19.13
CA ILE A 12 -13.01 -3.57 18.94
C ILE A 12 -12.30 -3.00 17.72
N VAL A 13 -10.98 -3.21 17.61
CA VAL A 13 -10.19 -2.75 16.45
C VAL A 13 -10.70 -3.41 15.17
N GLY A 14 -10.98 -4.71 15.19
CA GLY A 14 -11.54 -5.42 14.04
C GLY A 14 -12.88 -4.86 13.57
N LEU A 15 -13.78 -4.51 14.50
CA LEU A 15 -15.06 -3.88 14.18
C LEU A 15 -14.87 -2.48 13.58
N ILE A 16 -13.99 -1.66 14.14
CA ILE A 16 -13.67 -0.33 13.62
C ILE A 16 -13.13 -0.43 12.19
N LEU A 17 -12.21 -1.38 11.93
CA LEU A 17 -11.65 -1.61 10.62
C LEU A 17 -12.69 -2.10 9.61
N LEU A 18 -13.60 -2.99 10.01
CA LEU A 18 -14.69 -3.45 9.17
C LEU A 18 -15.62 -2.28 8.77
N ILE A 19 -16.00 -1.45 9.72
CA ILE A 19 -16.83 -0.25 9.46
C ILE A 19 -16.08 0.71 8.53
N SER A 20 -14.76 0.89 8.73
CA SER A 20 -13.91 1.71 7.87
C SER A 20 -13.86 1.16 6.44
N ASN A 21 -13.74 -0.16 6.26
CA ASN A 21 -13.72 -0.79 4.94
C ASN A 21 -15.06 -0.60 4.21
N ILE A 22 -16.18 -0.74 4.91
CA ILE A 22 -17.52 -0.47 4.34
C ILE A 22 -17.65 1.01 3.96
N TYR A 23 -17.16 1.92 4.80
CA TYR A 23 -17.15 3.34 4.49
C TYR A 23 -16.30 3.65 3.23
N ILE A 24 -15.10 3.09 3.13
CA ILE A 24 -14.21 3.23 1.96
C ILE A 24 -14.92 2.72 0.70
N LEU A 25 -15.56 1.55 0.77
CA LEU A 25 -16.32 1.00 -0.35
C LEU A 25 -17.43 1.95 -0.81
N ILE A 26 -18.25 2.45 0.11
CA ILE A 26 -19.37 3.36 -0.22
C ILE A 26 -18.86 4.70 -0.76
N TYR A 27 -17.76 5.21 -0.20
CA TYR A 27 -17.23 6.53 -0.55
C TYR A 27 -16.63 6.58 -1.96
N PHE A 28 -15.99 5.51 -2.42
CA PHE A 28 -15.32 5.48 -3.72
C PHE A 28 -16.12 4.84 -4.83
N SER A 29 -17.09 3.94 -4.53
CA SER A 29 -17.83 3.19 -5.53
C SER A 29 -18.71 4.10 -6.42
N HIS A 30 -18.74 3.79 -7.74
CA HIS A 30 -19.60 4.46 -8.70
C HIS A 30 -21.09 4.25 -8.34
N PRO A 31 -22.00 5.25 -8.55
CA PRO A 31 -23.41 5.12 -8.22
C PRO A 31 -24.10 3.94 -8.92
N ASP A 32 -23.75 3.67 -10.19
CA ASP A 32 -24.34 2.58 -10.97
C ASP A 32 -23.99 1.21 -10.37
N ASP A 33 -22.71 1.01 -9.97
CA ASP A 33 -22.29 -0.21 -9.29
C ASP A 33 -22.86 -0.33 -7.87
N ARG A 34 -23.13 0.82 -7.21
CA ARG A 34 -23.74 0.83 -5.86
C ARG A 34 -25.14 0.26 -5.85
N SER A 35 -25.93 0.55 -6.87
CA SER A 35 -27.32 0.10 -7.00
C SER A 35 -27.47 -1.31 -7.60
N SER A 36 -26.43 -1.81 -8.30
CA SER A 36 -26.47 -3.10 -8.98
C SER A 36 -26.44 -4.28 -8.00
N CYS A 37 -27.41 -5.19 -8.13
CA CYS A 37 -27.40 -6.46 -7.38
C CYS A 37 -26.34 -7.43 -7.88
N SER A 38 -25.96 -7.42 -9.16
CA SER A 38 -24.94 -8.30 -9.71
C SER A 38 -23.53 -8.00 -9.16
N GLY A 39 -23.30 -6.79 -8.67
CA GLY A 39 -22.02 -6.37 -8.03
C GLY A 39 -21.83 -6.81 -6.57
N TRP A 40 -22.77 -7.53 -5.96
CA TRP A 40 -22.66 -7.91 -4.53
C TRP A 40 -21.43 -8.75 -4.20
N PHE A 41 -21.14 -9.72 -5.05
CA PHE A 41 -19.96 -10.58 -4.89
C PHE A 41 -18.66 -9.77 -4.90
N LEU A 42 -18.54 -8.82 -5.82
CA LEU A 42 -17.38 -7.93 -5.94
C LEU A 42 -17.23 -7.01 -4.72
N LYS A 43 -18.34 -6.48 -4.19
CA LYS A 43 -18.34 -5.67 -2.96
C LYS A 43 -17.83 -6.46 -1.75
N ILE A 44 -18.28 -7.71 -1.61
CA ILE A 44 -17.81 -8.61 -0.55
C ILE A 44 -16.31 -8.88 -0.72
N LEU A 45 -15.83 -9.13 -1.94
CA LEU A 45 -14.40 -9.34 -2.20
C LEU A 45 -13.55 -8.12 -1.82
N VAL A 46 -14.01 -6.92 -2.13
CA VAL A 46 -13.32 -5.68 -1.71
C VAL A 46 -13.20 -5.61 -0.19
N ILE A 47 -14.28 -5.89 0.54
CA ILE A 47 -14.27 -5.89 2.01
C ILE A 47 -13.31 -6.97 2.55
N ILE A 48 -13.37 -8.18 2.00
CA ILE A 48 -12.48 -9.29 2.40
C ILE A 48 -11.02 -8.92 2.13
N GLY A 49 -10.69 -8.40 0.94
CA GLY A 49 -9.32 -8.03 0.58
C GLY A 49 -8.74 -6.96 1.49
N LEU A 50 -9.50 -5.89 1.77
CA LEU A 50 -9.07 -4.86 2.72
C LEU A 50 -8.93 -5.43 4.14
N THR A 51 -9.86 -6.29 4.57
CA THR A 51 -9.80 -6.90 5.92
C THR A 51 -8.58 -7.80 6.06
N LEU A 52 -8.24 -8.58 5.03
CA LEU A 52 -7.03 -9.40 5.01
C LEU A 52 -5.77 -8.53 5.07
N ALA A 53 -5.73 -7.39 4.37
CA ALA A 53 -4.59 -6.49 4.42
C ALA A 53 -4.37 -5.88 5.82
N TRP A 54 -5.44 -5.47 6.50
CA TRP A 54 -5.36 -5.01 7.89
C TRP A 54 -4.90 -6.13 8.82
N PHE A 55 -5.47 -7.32 8.66
CA PHE A 55 -5.16 -8.47 9.51
C PHE A 55 -3.71 -8.92 9.33
N GLN A 56 -3.18 -8.89 8.10
CA GLN A 56 -1.77 -9.17 7.78
C GLN A 56 -0.81 -8.31 8.61
N VAL A 57 -1.10 -7.03 8.72
CA VAL A 57 -0.24 -6.09 9.45
C VAL A 57 -0.42 -6.18 10.96
N LEU A 58 -1.65 -6.40 11.43
CA LEU A 58 -1.96 -6.49 12.86
C LEU A 58 -1.56 -7.83 13.49
N LEU A 59 -1.36 -8.87 12.69
CA LEU A 59 -0.92 -10.17 13.21
C LEU A 59 0.53 -10.10 13.72
N LEU A 60 1.36 -9.20 13.20
CA LEU A 60 2.75 -9.03 13.63
C LEU A 60 2.88 -8.56 15.09
N PRO A 61 2.23 -7.46 15.54
CA PRO A 61 2.23 -7.10 16.95
C PRO A 61 1.69 -8.21 17.86
N LEU A 62 0.70 -8.96 17.38
CA LEU A 62 0.14 -10.08 18.12
C LEU A 62 1.15 -11.22 18.30
N ASP A 63 1.92 -11.55 17.25
CA ASP A 63 2.96 -12.59 17.28
C ASP A 63 4.06 -12.22 18.29
N VAL A 64 4.52 -10.97 18.27
CA VAL A 64 5.51 -10.48 19.25
C VAL A 64 4.97 -10.56 20.67
N ASN A 65 3.73 -10.13 20.89
CA ASN A 65 3.12 -10.19 22.22
C ASN A 65 2.93 -11.64 22.71
N ASN A 66 2.57 -12.56 21.80
CA ASN A 66 2.40 -13.98 22.12
C ASN A 66 3.70 -14.61 22.67
N ILE A 67 4.85 -14.31 22.09
CA ILE A 67 6.15 -14.84 22.54
C ILE A 67 6.55 -14.25 23.88
N ARG A 68 6.42 -12.93 24.02
CA ARG A 68 6.91 -12.21 25.19
C ARG A 68 6.04 -12.41 26.44
N THR A 69 4.78 -12.78 26.31
CA THR A 69 3.88 -13.11 27.42
C THR A 69 3.90 -14.60 27.80
N PHE A 70 4.98 -15.34 27.50
CA PHE A 70 5.15 -16.77 27.82
C PHE A 70 4.06 -17.68 27.26
N GLY A 71 3.64 -17.42 26.03
CA GLY A 71 2.77 -18.30 25.26
C GLY A 71 1.30 -18.15 25.65
N SER A 72 0.58 -17.33 24.93
CA SER A 72 -0.87 -17.17 25.07
C SER A 72 -1.67 -18.41 24.61
N GLY A 73 -1.00 -19.51 24.26
CA GLY A 73 -1.63 -20.74 23.78
C GLY A 73 -2.09 -20.69 22.32
N LEU A 74 -1.87 -19.59 21.61
CA LEU A 74 -2.14 -19.47 20.17
C LEU A 74 -0.97 -20.02 19.36
N ASN A 75 -1.26 -20.90 18.41
CA ASN A 75 -0.27 -21.36 17.45
C ASN A 75 -0.14 -20.32 16.33
N MET A 76 0.77 -19.36 16.50
CA MET A 76 0.97 -18.27 15.55
C MET A 76 1.41 -18.75 14.18
N LYS A 77 2.21 -19.82 14.13
CA LYS A 77 2.63 -20.43 12.88
C LYS A 77 1.46 -20.87 12.00
N ILE A 78 0.45 -21.50 12.59
CA ILE A 78 -0.76 -21.90 11.84
C ILE A 78 -1.52 -20.66 11.36
N LEU A 79 -1.67 -19.62 12.19
CA LEU A 79 -2.35 -18.39 11.81
C LEU A 79 -1.65 -17.69 10.63
N TRP A 80 -0.32 -17.63 10.63
CA TRP A 80 0.45 -17.08 9.51
C TRP A 80 0.23 -17.88 8.23
N TYR A 81 0.28 -19.22 8.29
CA TYR A 81 0.02 -20.05 7.11
C TYR A 81 -1.40 -19.87 6.57
N ILE A 82 -2.42 -19.86 7.43
CA ILE A 82 -3.81 -19.62 7.02
C ILE A 82 -3.92 -18.27 6.33
N LEU A 83 -3.31 -17.23 6.89
CA LEU A 83 -3.35 -15.89 6.34
C LEU A 83 -2.66 -15.81 4.97
N PHE A 84 -1.43 -16.31 4.84
CA PHE A 84 -0.73 -16.31 3.54
C PHE A 84 -1.45 -17.15 2.49
N ILE A 85 -1.98 -18.31 2.85
CA ILE A 85 -2.78 -19.13 1.94
C ILE A 85 -4.03 -18.36 1.51
N SER A 86 -4.71 -17.68 2.42
CA SER A 86 -5.89 -16.86 2.09
C SER A 86 -5.54 -15.71 1.13
N ILE A 87 -4.39 -15.07 1.30
CA ILE A 87 -3.90 -14.03 0.39
C ILE A 87 -3.58 -14.61 -0.98
N ILE A 88 -2.90 -15.76 -1.04
CA ILE A 88 -2.58 -16.45 -2.29
C ILE A 88 -3.87 -16.82 -3.02
N VAL A 89 -4.86 -17.40 -2.33
CA VAL A 89 -6.16 -17.74 -2.91
C VAL A 89 -6.88 -16.46 -3.41
N TYR A 90 -6.86 -15.39 -2.63
CA TYR A 90 -7.48 -14.14 -3.05
C TYR A 90 -6.84 -13.59 -4.34
N VAL A 91 -5.51 -13.49 -4.38
CA VAL A 91 -4.79 -12.85 -5.49
C VAL A 91 -4.74 -13.74 -6.73
N LEU A 92 -4.52 -15.06 -6.57
CA LEU A 92 -4.34 -15.96 -7.70
C LEU A 92 -5.65 -16.57 -8.23
N ILE A 93 -6.70 -16.66 -7.41
CA ILE A 93 -7.97 -17.30 -7.80
C ILE A 93 -9.11 -16.29 -7.85
N LEU A 94 -9.40 -15.63 -6.72
CA LEU A 94 -10.60 -14.79 -6.61
C LEU A 94 -10.50 -13.53 -7.46
N PHE A 95 -9.34 -12.87 -7.45
CA PHE A 95 -9.14 -11.64 -8.23
C PHE A 95 -9.24 -11.87 -9.75
N PRO A 96 -8.54 -12.81 -10.40
CA PRO A 96 -8.65 -13.02 -11.85
C PRO A 96 -10.05 -13.44 -12.28
N ILE A 97 -10.72 -14.31 -11.52
CA ILE A 97 -12.09 -14.73 -11.83
C ILE A 97 -13.06 -13.55 -11.74
N SER A 98 -12.95 -12.74 -10.68
CA SER A 98 -13.84 -11.61 -10.47
C SER A 98 -13.63 -10.48 -11.48
N SER A 99 -12.38 -10.20 -11.86
CA SER A 99 -12.04 -9.21 -12.87
C SER A 99 -12.57 -9.64 -14.25
N SER A 100 -12.33 -10.88 -14.64
CA SER A 100 -12.83 -11.43 -15.90
C SER A 100 -14.37 -11.48 -15.94
N TYR A 101 -15.03 -11.82 -14.82
CA TYR A 101 -16.49 -11.82 -14.72
C TYR A 101 -17.09 -10.42 -14.89
N TYR A 102 -16.44 -9.40 -14.36
CA TYR A 102 -16.91 -8.01 -14.49
C TYR A 102 -16.71 -7.43 -15.90
N GLU A 103 -15.68 -7.89 -16.61
CA GLU A 103 -15.36 -7.40 -17.96
C GLU A 103 -16.20 -8.05 -19.08
N THR A 104 -17.03 -9.04 -18.77
CA THR A 104 -17.92 -9.67 -19.76
C THR A 104 -19.10 -8.77 -20.09
N ASP A 105 -19.60 -8.87 -21.34
CA ASP A 105 -20.72 -8.10 -21.86
C ASP A 105 -21.99 -8.30 -21.01
N ASP A 106 -22.78 -7.24 -20.84
CA ASP A 106 -23.99 -7.24 -20.00
C ASP A 106 -25.09 -8.17 -20.53
N ASP A 107 -25.09 -8.47 -21.83
CA ASP A 107 -26.08 -9.32 -22.51
C ASP A 107 -25.93 -10.82 -22.18
N TRP A 108 -24.80 -11.22 -21.56
CA TRP A 108 -24.55 -12.62 -21.24
C TRP A 108 -25.27 -13.08 -19.98
N THR A 109 -25.73 -14.32 -19.96
CA THR A 109 -26.31 -14.92 -18.75
C THR A 109 -25.24 -15.13 -17.66
N CYS A 110 -25.64 -15.18 -16.40
CA CYS A 110 -24.72 -15.39 -15.27
C CYS A 110 -23.85 -16.66 -15.45
N CYS A 111 -24.41 -17.73 -16.01
CA CYS A 111 -23.67 -18.97 -16.25
C CYS A 111 -22.63 -18.81 -17.36
N GLU A 112 -22.92 -18.09 -18.43
CA GLU A 112 -21.96 -17.83 -19.51
C GLU A 112 -20.83 -16.95 -19.02
N LYS A 113 -21.10 -15.88 -18.28
CA LYS A 113 -20.09 -15.03 -17.63
C LYS A 113 -19.14 -15.85 -16.74
N PHE A 114 -19.72 -16.72 -15.93
CA PHE A 114 -18.94 -17.57 -15.00
C PHE A 114 -18.09 -18.60 -15.73
N THR A 115 -18.64 -19.28 -16.74
CA THR A 115 -17.91 -20.26 -17.55
C THR A 115 -16.76 -19.63 -18.30
N HIS A 116 -16.98 -18.45 -18.88
CA HIS A 116 -15.92 -17.68 -19.55
C HIS A 116 -14.79 -17.29 -18.58
N SER A 117 -15.16 -16.79 -17.40
CA SER A 117 -14.19 -16.38 -16.37
C SER A 117 -13.36 -17.56 -15.86
N ILE A 118 -13.98 -18.72 -15.67
CA ILE A 118 -13.25 -19.97 -15.31
C ILE A 118 -12.33 -20.42 -16.44
N SER A 119 -12.76 -20.34 -17.69
CA SER A 119 -11.93 -20.73 -18.82
C SER A 119 -10.64 -19.92 -18.90
N TRP A 120 -10.74 -18.58 -18.77
CA TRP A 120 -9.57 -17.70 -18.69
C TRP A 120 -8.71 -17.97 -17.46
N PHE A 121 -9.34 -18.22 -16.32
CA PHE A 121 -8.62 -18.57 -15.10
C PHE A 121 -7.82 -19.86 -15.26
N LEU A 122 -8.35 -20.89 -15.92
CA LEU A 122 -7.63 -22.13 -16.19
C LEU A 122 -6.40 -21.91 -17.08
N VAL A 123 -6.51 -21.08 -18.12
CA VAL A 123 -5.36 -20.71 -18.96
C VAL A 123 -4.30 -19.99 -18.12
N TYR A 124 -4.71 -19.02 -17.30
CA TYR A 124 -3.83 -18.32 -16.38
C TYR A 124 -3.14 -19.27 -15.38
N LEU A 125 -3.91 -20.19 -14.78
CA LEU A 125 -3.40 -21.17 -13.81
C LEU A 125 -2.35 -22.11 -14.42
N ILE A 126 -2.61 -22.62 -15.65
CA ILE A 126 -1.67 -23.50 -16.35
C ILE A 126 -0.39 -22.76 -16.65
N PHE A 127 -0.47 -21.51 -17.14
CA PHE A 127 0.70 -20.72 -17.52
C PHE A 127 1.53 -20.31 -16.29
N PHE A 128 0.93 -19.60 -15.34
CA PHE A 128 1.65 -19.08 -14.17
C PHE A 128 1.94 -20.19 -13.15
N GLY A 129 1.04 -21.11 -12.95
CA GLY A 129 1.25 -22.28 -12.08
C GLY A 129 2.36 -23.18 -12.61
N GLY A 130 2.38 -23.43 -13.92
CA GLY A 130 3.45 -24.18 -14.58
C GLY A 130 4.81 -23.50 -14.42
N ILE A 131 4.91 -22.19 -14.68
CA ILE A 131 6.14 -21.43 -14.47
C ILE A 131 6.57 -21.49 -13.00
N SER A 132 5.65 -21.28 -12.05
CA SER A 132 5.96 -21.33 -10.62
C SER A 132 6.49 -22.69 -10.20
N LEU A 133 5.94 -23.78 -10.75
CA LEU A 133 6.36 -25.14 -10.44
C LEU A 133 7.76 -25.44 -11.02
N VAL A 134 8.04 -25.03 -12.24
CA VAL A 134 9.39 -25.15 -12.84
C VAL A 134 10.42 -24.37 -12.03
N LEU A 135 10.10 -23.14 -11.64
CA LEU A 135 10.98 -22.32 -10.81
C LEU A 135 11.20 -22.92 -9.41
N TYR A 136 10.18 -23.55 -8.82
CA TYR A 136 10.31 -24.26 -7.54
C TYR A 136 11.35 -25.38 -7.60
N PHE A 137 11.34 -26.19 -8.66
CA PHE A 137 12.32 -27.28 -8.83
C PHE A 137 13.75 -26.77 -9.09
N THR A 138 13.90 -25.54 -9.61
CA THR A 138 15.22 -24.98 -9.92
C THR A 138 15.79 -24.11 -8.78
N ILE A 139 14.95 -23.39 -8.04
CA ILE A 139 15.36 -22.35 -7.09
C ILE A 139 14.81 -22.62 -5.67
N GLY A 140 14.04 -23.67 -5.45
CA GLY A 140 13.34 -23.97 -4.18
C GLY A 140 14.25 -24.49 -3.05
N GLU A 141 15.53 -24.09 -3.03
CA GLU A 141 16.51 -24.47 -2.01
C GLU A 141 16.99 -23.21 -1.26
N ALA A 142 17.02 -23.30 0.07
CA ALA A 142 17.58 -22.27 0.93
C ALA A 142 19.03 -22.62 1.28
N GLN A 143 19.93 -21.65 1.13
CA GLN A 143 21.33 -21.74 1.45
C GLN A 143 21.63 -20.90 2.70
N ILE A 144 21.54 -21.55 3.86
CA ILE A 144 21.72 -20.87 5.15
C ILE A 144 23.20 -20.95 5.54
N PRO A 145 23.90 -19.81 5.73
CA PRO A 145 25.27 -19.82 6.25
C PRO A 145 25.25 -20.28 7.70
N ILE A 146 26.03 -21.30 8.01
CA ILE A 146 26.17 -21.85 9.35
C ILE A 146 27.66 -21.83 9.78
N HIS A 147 27.87 -21.70 11.08
CA HIS A 147 29.19 -21.91 11.66
C HIS A 147 29.27 -23.33 12.19
N SER A 148 30.10 -24.17 11.60
CA SER A 148 30.37 -25.50 12.11
C SER A 148 31.58 -25.45 13.03
N ILE A 149 31.47 -26.08 14.17
CA ILE A 149 32.55 -26.24 15.12
C ILE A 149 32.97 -27.70 15.12
N SER A 150 34.15 -28.00 14.60
CA SER A 150 34.76 -29.32 14.67
C SER A 150 35.79 -29.39 15.81
N CYS A 151 35.50 -30.22 16.80
CA CYS A 151 36.37 -30.44 17.94
C CYS A 151 37.00 -31.84 17.89
N ASN A 152 38.33 -31.98 18.14
CA ASN A 152 38.95 -33.27 18.26
C ASN A 152 38.58 -33.91 19.60
N TYR A 153 37.94 -35.07 19.55
CA TYR A 153 37.17 -35.71 20.61
C TYR A 153 38.01 -36.47 21.66
N ASN A 154 39.31 -36.49 21.56
CA ASN A 154 40.09 -37.42 22.38
C ASN A 154 40.30 -37.03 23.84
N ASP A 155 39.93 -35.81 24.25
CA ASP A 155 40.22 -35.32 25.61
C ASP A 155 39.07 -34.67 26.38
N PHE A 156 37.82 -34.69 25.90
CA PHE A 156 36.72 -33.99 26.59
C PHE A 156 35.42 -34.79 26.67
N ILE A 157 34.96 -35.02 27.89
CA ILE A 157 33.57 -35.40 28.21
C ILE A 157 32.76 -34.10 28.26
N ILE A 158 32.02 -33.81 27.20
CA ILE A 158 31.09 -32.68 27.19
C ILE A 158 29.76 -33.14 27.82
N THR A 159 29.48 -32.67 29.02
CA THR A 159 28.11 -32.77 29.60
C THR A 159 27.26 -31.59 29.05
N PRO A 160 26.09 -31.86 28.46
CA PRO A 160 25.30 -30.84 27.73
C PRO A 160 24.76 -29.67 28.59
N SER A 161 24.92 -29.71 29.90
CA SER A 161 24.21 -28.83 30.83
C SER A 161 24.88 -27.48 31.16
N ASN A 162 26.12 -27.23 30.77
CA ASN A 162 26.83 -25.99 31.14
C ASN A 162 27.87 -25.57 30.12
N ILE A 163 27.46 -25.19 28.92
CA ILE A 163 28.35 -24.50 27.98
C ILE A 163 28.31 -23.00 28.28
N ASP A 164 29.19 -22.57 29.17
CA ASP A 164 29.44 -21.15 29.41
C ASP A 164 30.25 -20.60 28.23
N ILE A 165 29.60 -19.80 27.36
CA ILE A 165 30.23 -19.22 26.17
C ILE A 165 31.47 -18.39 26.51
N SER A 166 31.58 -17.87 27.74
CA SER A 166 32.77 -17.15 28.23
C SER A 166 34.02 -18.04 28.41
N LYS A 167 33.86 -19.35 28.55
CA LYS A 167 34.95 -20.32 28.62
C LYS A 167 35.45 -20.84 27.26
N LEU A 168 34.72 -20.48 26.19
CA LEU A 168 35.08 -20.90 24.83
C LEU A 168 36.42 -20.33 24.35
N ASN A 169 36.88 -19.21 24.92
CA ASN A 169 38.15 -18.59 24.58
C ASN A 169 39.37 -19.47 24.93
N ASN A 170 39.23 -20.43 25.86
CA ASN A 170 40.31 -21.37 26.20
C ASN A 170 40.25 -22.68 25.38
N ILE A 171 39.21 -22.87 24.57
CA ILE A 171 39.01 -24.08 23.74
C ILE A 171 39.50 -23.85 22.31
N THR A 172 39.98 -22.66 21.97
CA THR A 172 40.46 -22.29 20.62
C THR A 172 41.61 -23.13 20.08
N ASN A 173 42.29 -23.89 20.92
CA ASN A 173 43.37 -24.79 20.49
C ASN A 173 42.88 -26.21 20.15
N ILE A 174 41.65 -26.56 20.44
CA ILE A 174 41.11 -27.92 20.30
C ILE A 174 39.98 -27.96 19.26
N CYS A 175 39.29 -26.84 19.06
CA CYS A 175 38.17 -26.73 18.13
C CYS A 175 38.51 -25.78 16.99
N THR A 176 38.23 -26.19 15.76
CA THR A 176 38.30 -25.34 14.57
C THR A 176 36.90 -24.86 14.23
N ILE A 177 36.73 -23.56 14.09
CA ILE A 177 35.46 -22.94 13.67
C ILE A 177 35.55 -22.72 12.17
N ASN A 178 34.72 -23.44 11.41
CA ASN A 178 34.55 -23.17 9.98
C ASN A 178 33.38 -22.21 9.81
N THR A 179 33.67 -21.05 9.25
CA THR A 179 32.68 -19.99 9.04
C THR A 179 31.99 -20.06 7.67
N ASP A 180 32.51 -20.92 6.78
CA ASP A 180 32.11 -20.94 5.36
C ASP A 180 31.20 -22.14 4.99
N ASP A 181 30.67 -22.84 5.99
CA ASP A 181 29.78 -23.96 5.75
C ASP A 181 28.36 -23.45 5.39
N ILE A 182 27.76 -24.02 4.35
CA ILE A 182 26.42 -23.71 3.88
C ILE A 182 25.52 -24.92 4.09
N LEU A 183 24.42 -24.72 4.84
CA LEU A 183 23.36 -25.71 4.99
C LEU A 183 22.34 -25.54 3.87
N GLU A 184 22.27 -26.50 2.96
CA GLU A 184 21.25 -26.53 1.91
C GLU A 184 20.00 -27.24 2.40
N LEU A 185 18.88 -26.54 2.44
CA LEU A 185 17.58 -27.07 2.84
C LEU A 185 16.57 -26.89 1.72
N LYS A 186 15.87 -27.96 1.34
CA LYS A 186 14.71 -27.86 0.46
C LYS A 186 13.52 -27.29 1.24
N VAL A 187 12.96 -26.19 0.75
CA VAL A 187 11.78 -25.59 1.35
C VAL A 187 10.50 -26.21 0.79
N SER A 188 9.40 -26.13 1.54
CA SER A 188 8.10 -26.60 1.03
C SER A 188 7.61 -25.66 -0.08
N TYR A 189 6.76 -26.18 -1.00
CA TYR A 189 6.15 -25.37 -2.06
C TYR A 189 5.34 -24.18 -1.51
N ILE A 190 4.74 -24.33 -0.33
CA ILE A 190 4.01 -23.24 0.34
C ILE A 190 4.96 -22.10 0.71
N ILE A 191 6.10 -22.39 1.32
CA ILE A 191 7.12 -21.39 1.69
C ILE A 191 7.67 -20.71 0.44
N TYR A 192 7.92 -21.48 -0.62
CA TYR A 192 8.36 -20.93 -1.91
C TYR A 192 7.31 -20.00 -2.53
N SER A 193 6.02 -20.35 -2.47
CA SER A 193 4.93 -19.51 -2.94
C SER A 193 4.82 -18.21 -2.13
N ILE A 194 5.03 -18.28 -0.82
CA ILE A 194 5.10 -17.09 0.05
C ILE A 194 6.31 -16.21 -0.33
N ALA A 195 7.44 -16.81 -0.69
CA ALA A 195 8.63 -16.07 -1.12
C ALA A 195 8.38 -15.29 -2.42
N ILE A 196 7.74 -15.91 -3.42
CA ILE A 196 7.33 -15.21 -4.66
C ILE A 196 6.36 -14.08 -4.33
N LEU A 197 5.34 -14.36 -3.51
CA LEU A 197 4.36 -13.37 -3.09
C LEU A 197 5.05 -12.17 -2.41
N SER A 198 5.98 -12.44 -1.50
CA SER A 198 6.76 -11.42 -0.79
C SER A 198 7.64 -10.61 -1.75
N PHE A 199 8.27 -11.24 -2.74
CA PHE A 199 9.09 -10.56 -3.73
C PHE A 199 8.28 -9.56 -4.57
N VAL A 200 7.12 -9.99 -5.09
CA VAL A 200 6.20 -9.10 -5.82
C VAL A 200 5.67 -7.99 -4.90
N SER A 201 5.35 -8.35 -3.67
CA SER A 201 4.91 -7.41 -2.64
C SER A 201 5.92 -6.29 -2.39
N TRP A 202 7.22 -6.62 -2.34
CA TRP A 202 8.27 -5.63 -2.14
C TRP A 202 8.34 -4.58 -3.26
N ILE A 203 8.15 -5.00 -4.51
CA ILE A 203 8.11 -4.07 -5.64
C ILE A 203 6.95 -3.08 -5.46
N ILE A 204 5.78 -3.59 -5.07
CA ILE A 204 4.58 -2.79 -4.85
C ILE A 204 4.76 -1.84 -3.66
N PHE A 205 5.26 -2.36 -2.54
CA PHE A 205 5.47 -1.58 -1.32
C PHE A 205 6.57 -0.54 -1.49
N ALA A 206 7.69 -0.87 -2.12
CA ALA A 206 8.75 0.09 -2.37
C ALA A 206 8.25 1.29 -3.17
N PHE A 207 7.39 1.05 -4.16
CA PHE A 207 6.85 2.11 -4.99
C PHE A 207 5.74 2.91 -4.28
N PHE A 208 4.64 2.25 -3.92
CA PHE A 208 3.48 2.96 -3.35
C PHE A 208 3.69 3.38 -1.90
N GLY A 209 4.37 2.56 -1.10
CA GLY A 209 4.71 2.89 0.29
C GLY A 209 5.65 4.08 0.37
N GLY A 210 6.68 4.15 -0.49
CA GLY A 210 7.61 5.29 -0.56
C GLY A 210 6.90 6.60 -0.93
N ILE A 211 6.00 6.56 -1.94
CA ILE A 211 5.19 7.73 -2.30
C ILE A 211 4.26 8.13 -1.15
N GLY A 212 3.58 7.16 -0.55
CA GLY A 212 2.63 7.42 0.52
C GLY A 212 3.27 7.98 1.78
N LEU A 213 4.46 7.50 2.15
CA LEU A 213 5.21 8.01 3.29
C LEU A 213 5.53 9.51 3.17
N ALA A 214 5.80 9.98 1.94
CA ALA A 214 5.97 11.40 1.66
C ALA A 214 4.63 12.16 1.58
N ALA A 215 3.61 11.53 0.99
CA ALA A 215 2.35 12.19 0.67
C ALA A 215 1.45 12.39 1.90
N VAL A 216 1.41 11.43 2.84
CA VAL A 216 0.49 11.47 3.98
C VAL A 216 0.63 12.75 4.80
N PRO A 217 1.81 13.09 5.37
CA PRO A 217 1.92 14.30 6.18
C PRO A 217 1.68 15.57 5.36
N LEU A 218 2.19 15.62 4.14
CA LEU A 218 2.06 16.80 3.28
C LEU A 218 0.61 17.04 2.86
N ASP A 219 -0.16 16.00 2.59
CA ASP A 219 -1.55 16.13 2.18
C ASP A 219 -2.44 16.64 3.33
N PHE A 220 -2.24 16.20 4.57
CA PHE A 220 -3.00 16.71 5.70
C PHE A 220 -2.83 18.22 5.86
N PHE A 221 -1.59 18.73 5.74
CA PHE A 221 -1.35 20.17 5.80
C PHE A 221 -1.92 20.90 4.59
N TYR A 222 -1.79 20.31 3.40
CA TYR A 222 -2.32 20.90 2.19
C TYR A 222 -3.86 20.98 2.22
N ASP A 223 -4.54 19.91 2.59
CA ASP A 223 -6.00 19.87 2.70
C ASP A 223 -6.51 20.88 3.73
N PHE A 224 -5.76 21.09 4.81
CA PHE A 224 -6.07 22.16 5.76
C PHE A 224 -5.88 23.55 5.14
N CYS A 225 -4.80 23.80 4.42
CA CYS A 225 -4.52 25.10 3.79
C CYS A 225 -5.53 25.43 2.69
N THR A 226 -5.97 24.43 1.93
CA THR A 226 -6.91 24.58 0.81
C THR A 226 -8.37 24.39 1.22
N ARG A 227 -8.64 24.25 2.54
CA ARG A 227 -10.00 24.07 3.03
C ARG A 227 -10.95 25.16 2.53
N PRO A 228 -12.20 24.83 2.20
CA PRO A 228 -13.19 25.81 1.80
C PRO A 228 -13.45 26.77 2.96
N ARG A 229 -13.21 28.05 2.71
CA ARG A 229 -13.49 29.12 3.68
C ARG A 229 -14.85 29.70 3.37
N SER A 230 -15.63 30.04 4.40
CA SER A 230 -16.88 30.79 4.21
C SER A 230 -16.60 32.12 3.54
N MET A 231 -17.09 32.29 2.31
CA MET A 231 -16.92 33.56 1.58
C MET A 231 -17.95 34.57 2.04
N ILE A 232 -17.53 35.86 2.09
CA ILE A 232 -18.44 36.96 2.33
C ILE A 232 -19.43 37.09 1.16
N GLY A 233 -20.69 37.41 1.41
CA GLY A 233 -21.77 37.37 0.41
C GLY A 233 -21.49 38.14 -0.88
N ARG A 234 -20.64 39.20 -0.82
CA ARG A 234 -20.21 40.00 -1.98
C ARG A 234 -19.26 39.17 -2.89
N ASP A 235 -18.26 38.53 -2.29
CA ASP A 235 -17.26 37.75 -3.03
C ASP A 235 -17.90 36.49 -3.61
N LEU A 236 -18.83 35.89 -2.90
CA LEU A 236 -19.61 34.74 -3.37
C LEU A 236 -20.44 35.08 -4.61
N LYS A 237 -21.14 36.25 -4.59
CA LYS A 237 -21.91 36.72 -5.75
C LYS A 237 -21.00 37.02 -6.95
N LYS A 238 -19.80 37.59 -6.73
CA LYS A 238 -18.84 37.86 -7.79
C LYS A 238 -18.33 36.57 -8.43
N ARG A 239 -17.94 35.56 -7.62
CA ARG A 239 -17.45 34.28 -8.13
C ARG A 239 -18.56 33.49 -8.84
N LYS A 240 -19.80 33.51 -8.32
CA LYS A 240 -20.94 32.90 -9.01
C LYS A 240 -21.18 33.52 -10.40
N LYS A 241 -21.04 34.84 -10.51
CA LYS A 241 -21.21 35.52 -11.80
C LYS A 241 -20.13 35.11 -12.79
N ILE A 242 -18.86 35.09 -12.37
CA ILE A 242 -17.73 34.65 -13.21
C ILE A 242 -17.91 33.18 -13.65
N LEU A 243 -18.29 32.31 -12.72
CA LEU A 243 -18.54 30.91 -13.03
C LEU A 243 -19.69 30.72 -14.02
N PHE A 244 -20.75 31.53 -13.89
CA PHE A 244 -21.87 31.47 -14.82
C PHE A 244 -21.48 31.93 -16.23
N GLU A 245 -20.71 33.01 -16.34
CA GLU A 245 -20.16 33.50 -17.61
C GLU A 245 -19.26 32.43 -18.28
N GLU A 246 -18.41 31.74 -17.50
CA GLU A 246 -17.55 30.68 -17.99
C GLU A 246 -18.32 29.42 -18.43
N LEU A 247 -19.41 29.10 -17.72
CA LEU A 247 -20.31 28.00 -18.11
C LEU A 247 -21.08 28.29 -19.41
N GLU A 248 -21.47 29.54 -19.66
CA GLU A 248 -22.08 29.94 -20.92
C GLU A 248 -21.09 29.86 -22.10
N GLU A 249 -19.83 30.27 -21.90
CA GLU A 249 -18.79 30.07 -22.92
C GLU A 249 -18.53 28.59 -23.18
N LEU A 250 -18.43 27.77 -22.13
CA LEU A 250 -18.25 26.32 -22.28
C LEU A 250 -19.42 25.67 -23.02
N LYS A 251 -20.65 26.12 -22.76
CA LYS A 251 -21.83 25.65 -23.49
C LYS A 251 -21.74 25.99 -24.99
N SER A 252 -21.27 27.18 -25.34
CA SER A 252 -21.08 27.58 -26.74
C SER A 252 -20.01 26.71 -27.43
N ILE A 253 -18.88 26.44 -26.75
CA ILE A 253 -17.82 25.56 -27.29
C ILE A 253 -18.32 24.12 -27.42
N GLY A 254 -19.11 23.64 -26.44
CA GLY A 254 -19.76 22.32 -26.50
C GLY A 254 -20.68 22.16 -27.70
N ASN A 255 -21.51 23.16 -28.01
CA ASN A 255 -22.35 23.16 -29.20
C ASN A 255 -21.54 23.14 -30.49
N GLU A 256 -20.48 23.96 -30.60
CA GLU A 256 -19.58 23.92 -31.77
C GLU A 256 -18.89 22.54 -31.93
N LEU A 257 -18.49 21.90 -30.85
CA LEU A 257 -17.90 20.55 -30.89
C LEU A 257 -18.92 19.52 -31.37
N THR A 258 -20.17 19.60 -30.92
CA THR A 258 -21.25 18.72 -31.36
C THR A 258 -21.54 18.91 -32.86
N GLU A 259 -21.55 20.14 -33.34
CA GLU A 259 -21.72 20.42 -34.77
C GLU A 259 -20.53 19.88 -35.60
N MET A 260 -19.29 20.02 -35.12
CA MET A 260 -18.14 19.46 -35.79
C MET A 260 -18.17 17.92 -35.84
N GLU A 261 -18.65 17.29 -34.77
CA GLU A 261 -18.83 15.85 -34.70
C GLU A 261 -19.92 15.35 -35.67
N GLN A 262 -21.05 16.06 -35.78
CA GLN A 262 -22.10 15.77 -36.72
C GLN A 262 -21.66 15.95 -38.19
N ARG A 263 -20.75 16.90 -38.48
CA ARG A 263 -20.11 17.07 -39.79
C ARG A 263 -19.09 15.99 -40.13
N GLY A 264 -18.87 15.04 -39.24
CA GLY A 264 -18.00 13.89 -39.48
C GLY A 264 -16.52 14.11 -39.14
N ALA A 265 -16.18 15.16 -38.38
CA ALA A 265 -14.78 15.48 -37.98
C ALA A 265 -14.10 14.36 -37.17
N ASN A 266 -14.88 13.39 -36.65
CA ASN A 266 -14.37 12.23 -35.90
C ASN A 266 -14.06 11.01 -36.81
N ASN A 267 -14.47 11.03 -38.10
CA ASN A 267 -14.26 9.91 -39.01
C ASN A 267 -12.81 9.87 -39.53
N ARG A 268 -12.26 8.64 -39.67
CA ARG A 268 -10.86 8.42 -40.15
C ARG A 268 -10.54 8.94 -41.54
N CYS A 269 -11.56 9.28 -42.33
CA CYS A 269 -11.41 9.78 -43.72
C CYS A 269 -11.41 11.31 -43.84
N PHE A 270 -11.47 12.06 -42.74
CA PHE A 270 -11.56 13.52 -42.81
C PHE A 270 -10.17 14.19 -42.98
N ILE A 271 -10.16 15.37 -43.64
CA ILE A 271 -8.95 16.14 -43.90
C ILE A 271 -8.17 16.38 -42.63
N PHE A 272 -6.89 16.03 -42.63
CA PHE A 272 -5.97 16.02 -41.48
C PHE A 272 -5.98 17.32 -40.64
N GLY A 273 -6.35 18.45 -41.24
CA GLY A 273 -6.43 19.76 -40.56
C GLY A 273 -7.67 19.95 -39.68
N GLU A 274 -8.84 19.45 -40.09
CA GLU A 274 -10.08 19.62 -39.31
C GLU A 274 -10.14 18.68 -38.10
N LYS A 275 -9.67 17.45 -38.25
CA LYS A 275 -9.52 16.52 -37.12
C LYS A 275 -8.62 17.08 -36.06
N ARG A 276 -7.48 17.66 -36.45
CA ARG A 276 -6.55 18.29 -35.49
C ARG A 276 -7.19 19.50 -34.80
N ARG A 277 -8.02 20.26 -35.51
CA ARG A 277 -8.76 21.39 -34.93
C ARG A 277 -9.83 20.92 -33.95
N TYR A 278 -10.56 19.86 -34.27
CA TYR A 278 -11.53 19.21 -33.37
C TYR A 278 -10.84 18.69 -32.10
N ASP A 279 -9.78 17.91 -32.24
CA ASP A 279 -9.05 17.35 -31.11
C ASP A 279 -8.48 18.45 -30.18
N ASN A 280 -7.94 19.52 -30.76
CA ASN A 280 -7.45 20.66 -29.96
C ASN A 280 -8.58 21.38 -29.21
N LYS A 281 -9.73 21.64 -29.86
CA LYS A 281 -10.89 22.25 -29.18
C LYS A 281 -11.47 21.34 -28.13
N LYS A 282 -11.55 20.03 -28.40
CA LYS A 282 -11.99 19.03 -27.41
C LYS A 282 -11.09 18.99 -26.18
N HIS A 283 -9.77 19.03 -26.39
CA HIS A 283 -8.82 19.10 -25.27
C HIS A 283 -8.95 20.39 -24.47
N GLU A 284 -9.17 21.52 -25.12
CA GLU A 284 -9.39 22.80 -24.48
C GLU A 284 -10.69 22.80 -23.67
N PHE A 285 -11.80 22.30 -24.26
CA PHE A 285 -13.08 22.14 -23.59
C PHE A 285 -12.98 21.29 -22.32
N VAL A 286 -12.36 20.10 -22.42
CA VAL A 286 -12.19 19.20 -21.27
C VAL A 286 -11.35 19.86 -20.18
N ALA A 287 -10.30 20.59 -20.53
CA ALA A 287 -9.46 21.29 -19.56
C ALA A 287 -10.22 22.42 -18.85
N ARG A 288 -10.98 23.24 -19.61
CA ARG A 288 -11.78 24.36 -19.04
C ARG A 288 -12.95 23.82 -18.22
N TYR A 289 -13.60 22.75 -18.67
CA TYR A 289 -14.68 22.09 -17.93
C TYR A 289 -14.20 21.58 -16.56
N ALA A 290 -13.03 20.96 -16.52
CA ALA A 290 -12.45 20.48 -15.26
C ALA A 290 -12.14 21.62 -14.28
N LEU A 291 -11.73 22.79 -14.79
CA LEU A 291 -11.49 23.99 -13.96
C LEU A 291 -12.81 24.57 -13.44
N ALA A 292 -13.82 24.67 -14.30
CA ALA A 292 -15.14 25.16 -13.91
C ALA A 292 -15.83 24.22 -12.89
N GLU A 293 -15.66 22.89 -13.03
CA GLU A 293 -16.13 21.90 -12.08
C GLU A 293 -15.46 22.10 -10.70
N GLU A 294 -14.14 22.36 -10.67
CA GLU A 294 -13.40 22.62 -9.44
C GLU A 294 -13.88 23.91 -8.76
N GLU A 295 -14.06 25.00 -9.52
CA GLU A 295 -14.60 26.28 -8.99
C GLU A 295 -16.04 26.11 -8.50
N PHE A 296 -16.88 25.33 -9.22
CA PHE A 296 -18.22 25.01 -8.78
C PHE A 296 -18.22 24.28 -7.44
N HIS A 297 -17.35 23.30 -7.27
CA HIS A 297 -17.21 22.58 -5.99
C HIS A 297 -16.76 23.52 -4.86
N ILE A 298 -15.83 24.44 -5.11
CA ILE A 298 -15.39 25.44 -4.12
C ILE A 298 -16.53 26.38 -3.73
N VAL A 299 -17.28 26.87 -4.71
CA VAL A 299 -18.43 27.76 -4.48
C VAL A 299 -19.53 27.01 -3.72
N ASN A 300 -19.84 25.76 -4.10
CA ASN A 300 -20.84 24.94 -3.44
C ASN A 300 -20.45 24.57 -2.01
N ALA A 301 -19.19 24.16 -1.80
CA ALA A 301 -18.66 23.89 -0.46
C ALA A 301 -18.66 25.14 0.44
N SER A 302 -18.42 26.33 -0.13
CA SER A 302 -18.52 27.60 0.58
C SER A 302 -19.96 27.96 0.96
N LEU A 303 -20.94 27.58 0.14
CA LEU A 303 -22.36 27.72 0.44
C LEU A 303 -22.79 26.72 1.53
N GLU A 304 -22.39 25.49 1.40
CA GLU A 304 -22.69 24.43 2.36
C GLU A 304 -22.04 24.71 3.73
N SER A 305 -20.83 25.30 3.77
CA SER A 305 -20.17 25.68 5.02
C SER A 305 -20.93 26.76 5.79
N LYS A 306 -21.72 27.59 5.11
CA LYS A 306 -22.64 28.56 5.75
C LYS A 306 -23.90 27.90 6.34
N VAL A 307 -24.31 26.76 5.79
CA VAL A 307 -25.58 26.08 6.13
C VAL A 307 -25.33 24.87 7.03
N LYS A 308 -24.17 24.24 6.96
CA LYS A 308 -23.85 22.99 7.66
C LYS A 308 -22.94 23.17 8.87
N ASN A 309 -23.42 22.58 9.94
CA ASN A 309 -22.83 22.10 11.18
C ASN A 309 -21.35 22.43 11.44
N ASN A 310 -21.11 22.96 12.65
CA ASN A 310 -19.80 23.13 13.28
C ASN A 310 -18.91 21.88 13.22
N LEU A 311 -19.48 20.68 13.04
CA LEU A 311 -18.75 19.41 12.91
C LEU A 311 -17.84 19.33 11.68
N VAL A 312 -18.29 19.84 10.51
CA VAL A 312 -17.45 19.82 9.28
C VAL A 312 -16.26 20.76 9.45
N VAL A 313 -16.49 21.92 10.07
CA VAL A 313 -15.41 22.86 10.38
C VAL A 313 -14.42 22.23 11.36
N LEU A 314 -14.91 21.53 12.40
CA LEU A 314 -14.08 20.84 13.38
C LEU A 314 -13.23 19.75 12.69
N CYS A 315 -13.80 18.99 11.76
CA CYS A 315 -13.04 17.96 10.99
C CYS A 315 -11.85 18.58 10.23
N TYR A 316 -12.02 19.76 9.62
CA TYR A 316 -10.88 20.45 8.97
C TYR A 316 -9.80 20.88 9.97
N TYR A 317 -10.17 21.31 11.16
CA TYR A 317 -9.17 21.66 12.20
C TYR A 317 -8.47 20.40 12.75
N CYS A 318 -9.13 19.26 12.77
CA CYS A 318 -8.50 17.99 13.15
C CYS A 318 -7.40 17.54 12.15
N LEU A 319 -7.38 18.05 10.91
CA LEU A 319 -6.31 17.73 9.95
C LEU A 319 -4.93 18.22 10.42
N ILE A 320 -4.86 19.31 11.20
CA ILE A 320 -3.57 19.79 11.72
C ILE A 320 -2.93 18.79 12.69
N PRO A 321 -3.60 18.40 13.80
CA PRO A 321 -3.01 17.43 14.71
C PRO A 321 -2.71 16.09 14.03
N PHE A 322 -3.55 15.61 13.09
CA PHE A 322 -3.24 14.45 12.29
C PHE A 322 -2.03 14.66 11.38
N GLY A 323 -1.86 15.83 10.79
CA GLY A 323 -0.68 16.20 10.01
C GLY A 323 0.60 16.21 10.84
N VAL A 324 0.56 16.78 12.05
CA VAL A 324 1.70 16.78 12.98
C VAL A 324 2.01 15.34 13.43
N PHE A 325 1.02 14.58 13.83
CA PHE A 325 1.19 13.19 14.28
C PHE A 325 1.79 12.31 13.15
N SER A 326 1.25 12.41 11.94
CA SER A 326 1.80 11.67 10.78
C SER A 326 3.22 12.10 10.43
N SER A 327 3.57 13.38 10.58
CA SER A 327 4.95 13.87 10.39
C SER A 327 5.90 13.26 11.40
N ILE A 328 5.50 13.16 12.67
CA ILE A 328 6.30 12.53 13.73
C ILE A 328 6.53 11.06 13.37
N LEU A 329 5.47 10.32 12.99
CA LEU A 329 5.60 8.91 12.60
C LEU A 329 6.50 8.72 11.37
N THR A 330 6.39 9.61 10.37
CA THR A 330 7.30 9.58 9.20
C THR A 330 8.75 9.77 9.63
N ILE A 331 9.03 10.76 10.48
CA ILE A 331 10.39 11.04 10.97
C ILE A 331 10.93 9.86 11.77
N LEU A 332 10.11 9.26 12.65
CA LEU A 332 10.50 8.07 13.42
C LEU A 332 10.89 6.90 12.49
N TRP A 333 10.09 6.63 11.45
CA TRP A 333 10.40 5.60 10.47
C TRP A 333 11.66 5.91 9.65
N LEU A 334 11.89 7.17 9.29
CA LEU A 334 13.11 7.58 8.57
C LEU A 334 14.36 7.40 9.44
N ILE A 335 14.31 7.80 10.71
CA ILE A 335 15.41 7.61 11.65
C ILE A 335 15.69 6.10 11.80
N GLN A 336 14.64 5.30 12.03
CA GLN A 336 14.76 3.85 12.15
C GLN A 336 15.35 3.23 10.87
N PHE A 337 14.89 3.66 9.70
CA PHE A 337 15.40 3.23 8.42
C PHE A 337 16.91 3.53 8.29
N CYS A 338 17.33 4.75 8.57
CA CYS A 338 18.72 5.15 8.51
C CYS A 338 19.60 4.31 9.47
N CYS A 339 19.11 4.10 10.68
CA CYS A 339 19.82 3.29 11.68
C CYS A 339 19.91 1.81 11.28
N SER A 340 18.87 1.28 10.61
CA SER A 340 18.80 -0.14 10.24
C SER A 340 19.60 -0.47 8.99
N TYR A 341 19.67 0.43 7.99
CA TYR A 341 20.27 0.11 6.69
C TYR A 341 21.55 0.86 6.37
N PHE A 342 21.71 2.12 6.76
CA PHE A 342 22.94 2.86 6.51
C PHE A 342 23.98 2.66 7.61
N TYR A 343 23.57 2.33 8.82
CA TYR A 343 24.46 2.12 9.94
C TYR A 343 24.35 0.69 10.47
N ARG A 344 24.82 -0.28 9.67
CA ARG A 344 24.85 -1.71 10.06
C ARG A 344 26.23 -2.10 10.63
N LYS A 345 26.21 -2.90 11.68
CA LYS A 345 27.41 -3.49 12.27
C LYS A 345 27.21 -5.01 12.40
N ASN A 346 28.08 -5.81 11.79
CA ASN A 346 28.01 -7.28 11.81
C ASN A 346 26.63 -7.84 11.37
N GLY A 347 26.04 -7.26 10.32
CA GLY A 347 24.74 -7.72 9.80
C GLY A 347 23.51 -7.32 10.63
N ARG A 348 23.69 -6.66 11.78
CA ARG A 348 22.61 -6.16 12.65
C ARG A 348 22.50 -4.64 12.57
N PRO A 349 21.31 -4.05 12.86
CA PRO A 349 21.17 -2.60 13.01
C PRO A 349 22.17 -2.05 14.03
N GLY A 350 22.93 -1.00 13.67
CA GLY A 350 23.95 -0.45 14.55
C GLY A 350 23.39 0.26 15.79
N TYR A 351 22.23 0.91 15.62
CA TYR A 351 21.46 1.56 16.70
C TYR A 351 19.98 1.26 16.53
N PRO A 352 19.46 0.19 17.13
CA PRO A 352 18.04 -0.16 17.05
C PRO A 352 17.20 0.70 18.02
N PHE A 353 17.18 2.02 17.77
CA PHE A 353 16.52 3.03 18.59
C PHE A 353 15.06 2.67 18.91
N LEU A 354 14.28 2.35 17.87
CA LEU A 354 12.85 2.07 18.05
C LEU A 354 12.61 0.71 18.73
N SER A 355 13.46 -0.28 18.48
CA SER A 355 13.43 -1.56 19.16
C SER A 355 13.70 -1.40 20.66
N TYR A 356 14.71 -0.60 21.05
CA TYR A 356 14.98 -0.31 22.46
C TYR A 356 13.82 0.43 23.14
N LEU A 357 13.20 1.38 22.44
CA LEU A 357 12.04 2.08 22.97
C LEU A 357 10.87 1.11 23.24
N LEU A 358 10.60 0.19 22.32
CA LEU A 358 9.54 -0.79 22.45
C LEU A 358 9.84 -1.81 23.55
N ILE A 359 11.11 -2.27 23.67
CA ILE A 359 11.53 -3.19 24.73
C ILE A 359 11.42 -2.50 26.08
N PHE A 360 11.85 -1.24 26.21
CA PHE A 360 11.74 -0.47 27.45
C PHE A 360 10.28 -0.41 27.96
N PHE A 361 9.33 -0.07 27.09
CA PHE A 361 7.92 -0.06 27.47
C PHE A 361 7.37 -1.44 27.79
N GLN A 362 7.97 -2.50 27.28
CA GLN A 362 7.53 -3.86 27.54
C GLN A 362 8.04 -4.40 28.88
N ASP A 363 9.25 -4.05 29.28
CA ASP A 363 9.86 -4.49 30.55
C ASP A 363 9.26 -3.77 31.76
N GLU A 364 8.72 -2.57 31.55
CA GLU A 364 7.97 -1.84 32.56
C GLU A 364 6.55 -2.43 32.73
N SER A 365 5.86 -2.11 33.80
CA SER A 365 4.50 -2.59 34.09
C SER A 365 3.43 -2.18 33.04
N VAL A 366 3.84 -1.67 31.89
CA VAL A 366 2.99 -1.06 30.85
C VAL A 366 3.16 -1.78 29.51
N SER A 367 3.30 -3.12 29.53
CA SER A 367 3.54 -3.94 28.32
C SER A 367 2.49 -3.75 27.21
N PHE A 368 1.23 -3.45 27.58
CA PHE A 368 0.19 -3.14 26.60
C PHE A 368 0.52 -1.90 25.75
N LEU A 369 1.25 -0.91 26.30
CA LEU A 369 1.62 0.29 25.57
C LEU A 369 2.60 -0.01 24.42
N SER A 370 3.56 -0.90 24.64
CA SER A 370 4.47 -1.38 23.61
C SER A 370 3.71 -2.02 22.45
N PHE A 371 2.73 -2.88 22.75
CA PHE A 371 1.87 -3.49 21.74
C PHE A 371 1.12 -2.44 20.89
N PHE A 372 0.50 -1.43 21.54
CA PHE A 372 -0.23 -0.38 20.83
C PHE A 372 0.66 0.51 19.98
N ILE A 373 1.82 0.93 20.52
CA ILE A 373 2.77 1.74 19.79
C ILE A 373 3.24 0.99 18.53
N PHE A 374 3.58 -0.29 18.68
CA PHE A 374 4.02 -1.11 17.55
C PHE A 374 2.89 -1.31 16.53
N ALA A 375 1.66 -1.59 16.98
CA ALA A 375 0.52 -1.68 16.08
C ALA A 375 0.27 -0.37 15.30
N ILE A 376 0.37 0.79 15.95
CA ILE A 376 0.22 2.10 15.30
C ILE A 376 1.33 2.32 14.26
N LEU A 377 2.57 1.95 14.56
CA LEU A 377 3.69 2.07 13.64
C LEU A 377 3.47 1.21 12.38
N CYS A 378 3.04 -0.04 12.55
CA CYS A 378 2.74 -0.94 11.44
C CYS A 378 1.54 -0.46 10.62
N LEU A 379 0.45 -0.06 11.27
CA LEU A 379 -0.75 0.47 10.62
C LEU A 379 -0.46 1.77 9.86
N TYR A 380 0.45 2.59 10.37
CA TYR A 380 0.86 3.81 9.66
C TYR A 380 1.49 3.50 8.30
N LEU A 381 2.35 2.48 8.20
CA LEU A 381 2.92 2.04 6.92
C LEU A 381 1.85 1.52 5.96
N LEU A 382 0.86 0.77 6.49
CA LEU A 382 -0.27 0.33 5.66
C LEU A 382 -1.10 1.53 5.16
N PHE A 383 -1.32 2.52 6.01
CA PHE A 383 -2.00 3.75 5.61
C PHE A 383 -1.20 4.52 4.54
N CYS A 384 0.13 4.57 4.66
CA CYS A 384 1.00 5.12 3.62
C CYS A 384 0.87 4.35 2.30
N LEU A 385 0.87 3.02 2.34
CA LEU A 385 0.68 2.18 1.16
C LEU A 385 -0.67 2.46 0.47
N ILE A 386 -1.76 2.50 1.24
CA ILE A 386 -3.11 2.82 0.73
C ILE A 386 -3.14 4.22 0.10
N LYS A 387 -2.60 5.21 0.79
CA LYS A 387 -2.56 6.60 0.29
C LYS A 387 -1.73 6.73 -0.98
N GLY A 388 -0.57 6.08 -1.03
CA GLY A 388 0.29 6.06 -2.22
C GLY A 388 -0.40 5.42 -3.41
N ASN A 389 -1.07 4.27 -3.20
CA ASN A 389 -1.83 3.58 -4.24
C ASN A 389 -2.98 4.46 -4.79
N PHE A 390 -3.74 5.12 -3.91
CA PHE A 390 -4.86 5.98 -4.33
C PHE A 390 -4.42 7.26 -5.03
N LYS A 391 -3.22 7.75 -4.75
CA LYS A 391 -2.72 9.01 -5.33
C LYS A 391 -2.11 8.84 -6.70
N PHE A 392 -1.62 7.66 -7.00
CA PHE A 392 -0.76 7.43 -8.16
C PHE A 392 -1.51 6.80 -9.32
N GLY A 393 -2.01 7.65 -10.23
CA GLY A 393 -2.55 7.21 -11.52
C GLY A 393 -1.46 7.07 -12.58
N VAL A 394 -0.57 6.08 -12.48
CA VAL A 394 0.50 5.87 -13.47
C VAL A 394 0.17 4.73 -14.41
N ARG A 395 0.47 4.95 -15.69
CA ARG A 395 0.55 3.88 -16.68
C ARG A 395 1.89 3.17 -16.51
N ILE A 396 1.88 2.00 -15.91
CA ILE A 396 3.05 1.13 -15.82
C ILE A 396 3.17 0.38 -17.15
N LEU A 397 4.35 0.46 -17.81
CA LEU A 397 4.71 -0.29 -19.01
C LEU A 397 3.71 -0.16 -20.19
N CYS A 398 3.09 0.99 -20.42
CA CYS A 398 2.15 1.25 -21.51
C CYS A 398 0.89 0.34 -21.55
N CYS A 399 0.86 -0.76 -20.83
CA CYS A 399 -0.20 -1.77 -20.87
C CYS A 399 -1.17 -1.70 -19.70
N TRP A 400 -0.70 -1.29 -18.52
CA TRP A 400 -1.52 -1.27 -17.32
C TRP A 400 -1.76 0.16 -16.83
N SER A 401 -2.99 0.60 -16.88
CA SER A 401 -3.40 1.88 -16.31
C SER A 401 -3.93 1.63 -14.89
N ILE A 402 -3.16 2.07 -13.88
CA ILE A 402 -3.67 2.15 -12.52
C ILE A 402 -4.58 3.38 -12.48
N HIS A 403 -5.87 3.18 -12.33
CA HIS A 403 -6.82 4.27 -12.20
C HIS A 403 -6.79 4.80 -10.76
N PRO A 404 -6.52 6.11 -10.55
CA PRO A 404 -6.60 6.71 -9.24
C PRO A 404 -8.03 6.60 -8.72
N MET A 405 -8.18 6.21 -7.45
CA MET A 405 -9.48 6.12 -6.82
C MET A 405 -10.05 7.53 -6.61
N LYS A 406 -11.19 7.80 -7.24
CA LYS A 406 -11.91 9.07 -7.13
C LYS A 406 -13.23 8.83 -6.43
N LYS A 407 -13.63 9.79 -5.58
CA LYS A 407 -14.93 9.78 -4.90
C LYS A 407 -16.06 9.62 -5.92
N ASP A 408 -16.97 8.68 -5.67
CA ASP A 408 -18.17 8.39 -6.48
C ASP A 408 -17.92 8.16 -7.99
N LYS A 409 -16.67 7.91 -8.42
CA LYS A 409 -16.29 7.74 -9.85
C LYS A 409 -15.47 6.48 -10.12
N THR A 410 -15.33 5.58 -9.14
CA THR A 410 -14.49 4.39 -9.29
C THR A 410 -15.36 3.17 -9.56
N TYR A 411 -15.16 2.56 -10.74
CA TYR A 411 -15.78 1.30 -11.10
C TYR A 411 -15.22 0.14 -10.29
N MET A 412 -16.04 -0.89 -10.07
CA MET A 412 -15.73 -1.99 -9.16
C MET A 412 -14.51 -2.79 -9.61
N ASN A 413 -14.26 -2.96 -10.91
CA ASN A 413 -13.07 -3.64 -11.42
C ASN A 413 -11.77 -2.91 -11.01
N SER A 414 -11.72 -1.59 -11.21
CA SER A 414 -10.59 -0.76 -10.77
C SER A 414 -10.41 -0.79 -9.24
N PHE A 415 -11.52 -0.90 -8.51
CA PHE A 415 -11.48 -0.98 -7.05
C PHE A 415 -10.84 -2.30 -6.58
N ILE A 416 -11.28 -3.44 -7.11
CA ILE A 416 -10.72 -4.76 -6.77
C ILE A 416 -9.23 -4.82 -7.13
N PHE A 417 -8.84 -4.27 -8.27
CA PHE A 417 -7.44 -4.19 -8.67
C PHE A 417 -6.60 -3.42 -7.64
N ASN A 418 -7.06 -2.22 -7.22
CA ASN A 418 -6.36 -1.44 -6.21
C ASN A 418 -6.29 -2.16 -4.84
N VAL A 419 -7.38 -2.83 -4.44
CA VAL A 419 -7.40 -3.64 -3.21
C VAL A 419 -6.42 -4.80 -3.28
N SER A 420 -6.30 -5.46 -4.43
CA SER A 420 -5.32 -6.54 -4.64
C SER A 420 -3.89 -6.02 -4.53
N LEU A 421 -3.59 -4.82 -5.02
CA LEU A 421 -2.28 -4.18 -4.85
C LEU A 421 -1.99 -3.84 -3.37
N ILE A 422 -2.99 -3.34 -2.64
CA ILE A 422 -2.85 -3.04 -1.21
C ILE A 422 -2.60 -4.34 -0.42
N LEU A 423 -3.37 -5.38 -0.72
CA LEU A 423 -3.24 -6.69 -0.08
C LEU A 423 -1.86 -7.31 -0.36
N LEU A 424 -1.40 -7.27 -1.61
CA LEU A 424 -0.05 -7.69 -1.95
C LEU A 424 1.00 -6.87 -1.20
N GLY A 425 0.93 -5.55 -1.25
CA GLY A 425 1.89 -4.67 -0.58
C GLY A 425 1.93 -4.82 0.94
N SER A 426 0.84 -5.26 1.59
CA SER A 426 0.79 -5.48 3.04
C SER A 426 1.74 -6.59 3.51
N CYS A 427 2.03 -7.60 2.68
CA CYS A 427 2.96 -8.67 3.01
C CYS A 427 4.40 -8.15 3.24
N SER A 428 4.83 -7.18 2.42
CA SER A 428 6.17 -6.58 2.59
C SER A 428 6.26 -5.64 3.77
N ILE A 429 5.15 -5.03 4.22
CA ILE A 429 5.15 -4.23 5.43
C ILE A 429 5.53 -5.09 6.63
N THR A 430 4.98 -6.29 6.75
CA THR A 430 5.31 -7.23 7.82
C THR A 430 6.78 -7.61 7.78
N GLN A 431 7.30 -7.93 6.61
CA GLN A 431 8.71 -8.27 6.43
C GLN A 431 9.62 -7.06 6.72
N PHE A 432 9.25 -5.87 6.26
CA PHE A 432 9.99 -4.64 6.53
C PHE A 432 10.07 -4.31 8.03
N CYS A 433 8.94 -4.43 8.74
CA CYS A 433 8.90 -4.24 10.17
C CYS A 433 9.75 -5.28 10.91
N ALA A 434 9.71 -6.55 10.50
CA ALA A 434 10.51 -7.62 11.09
C ALA A 434 12.03 -7.39 10.90
N ASP A 435 12.46 -6.93 9.71
CA ASP A 435 13.88 -6.64 9.46
C ASP A 435 14.34 -5.35 10.16
N CYS A 436 13.54 -4.26 10.12
CA CYS A 436 13.89 -3.00 10.76
C CYS A 436 13.92 -3.08 12.29
N LEU A 437 13.00 -3.84 12.88
CA LEU A 437 12.84 -3.97 14.33
C LEU A 437 13.32 -5.34 14.83
N TYR A 438 14.40 -5.84 14.24
CA TYR A 438 14.93 -7.18 14.45
C TYR A 438 15.00 -7.57 15.93
N ASP A 439 15.61 -6.74 16.79
CA ASP A 439 15.77 -7.07 18.22
C ASP A 439 14.45 -7.16 19.00
N TYR A 440 13.41 -6.45 18.52
CA TYR A 440 12.07 -6.50 19.11
C TYR A 440 11.24 -7.66 18.58
N VAL A 441 11.38 -8.00 17.30
CA VAL A 441 10.60 -9.05 16.60
C VAL A 441 11.30 -10.40 16.63
N SER A 442 12.58 -10.47 17.05
CA SER A 442 13.36 -11.72 17.09
C SER A 442 12.63 -12.85 17.82
N PHE A 443 12.83 -14.08 17.35
CA PHE A 443 12.22 -15.32 17.85
C PHE A 443 10.72 -15.49 17.54
N THR A 444 10.09 -14.59 16.79
CA THR A 444 8.72 -14.77 16.31
C THR A 444 8.66 -15.82 15.18
N ASP A 445 7.47 -16.40 14.97
CA ASP A 445 7.25 -17.32 13.85
C ASP A 445 7.47 -16.65 12.50
N ILE A 446 7.10 -15.37 12.40
CA ILE A 446 7.32 -14.58 11.19
C ILE A 446 8.79 -14.25 10.94
N ASP A 447 9.58 -14.01 12.00
CA ASP A 447 11.03 -13.79 11.89
C ASP A 447 11.72 -15.05 11.32
N SER A 448 11.36 -16.22 11.82
CA SER A 448 11.89 -17.48 11.30
C SER A 448 11.52 -17.72 9.83
N LEU A 449 10.34 -17.32 9.41
CA LEU A 449 9.88 -17.46 8.03
C LEU A 449 10.65 -16.52 7.09
N PHE A 450 10.71 -15.23 7.42
CA PHE A 450 11.29 -14.21 6.52
C PHE A 450 12.79 -14.10 6.63
N ASN A 451 13.34 -14.00 7.83
CA ASN A 451 14.76 -13.74 8.04
C ASN A 451 15.64 -14.99 7.98
N VAL A 452 15.07 -16.19 8.17
CA VAL A 452 15.83 -17.44 8.06
C VAL A 452 15.54 -18.15 6.74
N MET A 453 14.26 -18.47 6.44
CA MET A 453 13.96 -19.32 5.27
C MET A 453 13.94 -18.52 3.97
N ILE A 454 13.17 -17.42 3.88
CA ILE A 454 12.96 -16.69 2.63
C ILE A 454 14.19 -15.88 2.24
N LYS A 455 14.85 -15.25 3.22
CA LYS A 455 16.03 -14.44 2.98
C LYS A 455 17.18 -15.21 2.32
N HIS A 456 17.35 -16.48 2.68
CA HIS A 456 18.44 -17.32 2.19
C HIS A 456 18.04 -18.25 1.03
N LEU A 457 16.86 -18.04 0.42
CA LEU A 457 16.45 -18.77 -0.77
C LEU A 457 17.32 -18.38 -1.98
N LYS A 458 17.78 -19.38 -2.77
CA LYS A 458 18.50 -19.15 -4.03
C LYS A 458 17.78 -18.08 -4.84
N PHE A 459 18.49 -17.20 -5.56
CA PHE A 459 17.99 -16.06 -6.30
C PHE A 459 17.45 -14.91 -5.41
N PHE A 460 16.62 -15.18 -4.42
CA PHE A 460 16.03 -14.13 -3.58
C PHE A 460 17.05 -13.57 -2.59
N SER A 461 18.01 -14.38 -2.14
CA SER A 461 19.07 -13.96 -1.21
C SER A 461 19.82 -12.72 -1.69
N PHE A 462 20.13 -12.63 -2.98
CA PHE A 462 20.77 -11.46 -3.57
C PHE A 462 20.01 -10.16 -3.27
N PHE A 463 18.68 -10.15 -3.42
CA PHE A 463 17.86 -8.95 -3.21
C PHE A 463 17.73 -8.61 -1.72
N TYR A 464 17.62 -9.61 -0.87
CA TYR A 464 17.42 -9.42 0.57
C TYR A 464 18.72 -9.15 1.33
N GLU A 465 19.84 -9.77 0.96
CA GLU A 465 21.15 -9.50 1.57
C GLU A 465 21.65 -8.09 1.26
N TYR A 466 21.54 -7.66 0.02
CA TYR A 466 21.94 -6.30 -0.38
C TYR A 466 20.90 -5.24 -0.08
N HIS A 467 19.75 -5.58 0.51
CA HIS A 467 18.67 -4.65 0.85
C HIS A 467 18.20 -3.77 -0.31
N ILE A 468 18.17 -4.32 -1.53
CA ILE A 468 17.89 -3.58 -2.77
C ILE A 468 16.51 -2.90 -2.70
N PHE A 469 15.50 -3.61 -2.24
CA PHE A 469 14.13 -3.07 -2.16
C PHE A 469 14.02 -1.92 -1.17
N GLN A 470 14.74 -2.00 -0.05
CA GLN A 470 14.75 -0.97 0.98
C GLN A 470 15.39 0.32 0.45
N TYR A 471 16.49 0.22 -0.30
CA TYR A 471 17.11 1.38 -0.94
C TYR A 471 16.23 1.99 -2.03
N ILE A 472 15.52 1.17 -2.82
CA ILE A 472 14.53 1.64 -3.81
C ILE A 472 13.40 2.39 -3.10
N PHE A 473 12.86 1.83 -2.01
CA PHE A 473 11.82 2.47 -1.20
C PHE A 473 12.25 3.86 -0.72
N PHE A 474 13.45 3.97 -0.17
CA PHE A 474 13.99 5.24 0.31
C PHE A 474 14.22 6.25 -0.84
N GLY A 475 14.77 5.79 -1.95
CA GLY A 475 14.96 6.61 -3.15
C GLY A 475 13.64 7.18 -3.68
N ILE A 476 12.60 6.34 -3.75
CA ILE A 476 11.25 6.77 -4.19
C ILE A 476 10.65 7.75 -3.18
N PHE A 477 10.84 7.52 -1.87
CA PHE A 477 10.41 8.46 -0.84
C PHE A 477 11.04 9.85 -1.07
N VAL A 478 12.37 9.94 -1.22
CA VAL A 478 13.09 11.20 -1.40
C VAL A 478 12.62 11.92 -2.68
N LEU A 479 12.54 11.21 -3.79
CA LEU A 479 12.07 11.77 -5.07
C LEU A 479 10.62 12.28 -4.96
N SER A 480 9.75 11.51 -4.33
CA SER A 480 8.35 11.89 -4.12
C SER A 480 8.21 13.09 -3.18
N PHE A 481 9.01 13.14 -2.13
CA PHE A 481 9.01 14.25 -1.19
C PHE A 481 9.44 15.56 -1.86
N ILE A 482 10.53 15.55 -2.61
CA ILE A 482 11.01 16.71 -3.38
C ILE A 482 9.95 17.15 -4.39
N TYR A 483 9.39 16.19 -5.14
CA TYR A 483 8.37 16.47 -6.14
C TYR A 483 7.12 17.12 -5.53
N LEU A 484 6.63 16.59 -4.41
CA LEU A 484 5.44 17.09 -3.73
C LEU A 484 5.67 18.46 -3.06
N LEU A 485 6.89 18.76 -2.63
CA LEU A 485 7.26 20.09 -2.13
C LEU A 485 7.33 21.13 -3.25
N CYS A 486 7.95 20.76 -4.38
CA CYS A 486 8.12 21.71 -5.50
C CYS A 486 6.81 22.01 -6.23
N ARG A 487 5.82 21.10 -6.19
CA ARG A 487 4.54 21.25 -6.91
C ARG A 487 3.32 20.99 -6.02
N PRO A 488 3.08 21.81 -5.00
CA PRO A 488 1.96 21.62 -4.09
C PRO A 488 0.58 21.75 -4.76
N HIS A 489 0.46 22.50 -5.84
CA HIS A 489 -0.82 22.83 -6.49
C HIS A 489 -1.36 21.73 -7.40
N ASP A 490 -0.50 20.81 -7.86
CA ASP A 490 -0.85 19.76 -8.84
C ASP A 490 -1.15 18.38 -8.23
N ARG A 491 -1.26 18.28 -6.90
CA ARG A 491 -1.36 17.02 -6.17
C ARG A 491 -2.62 16.20 -6.48
N SER A 492 -3.70 16.85 -6.85
CA SER A 492 -5.00 16.20 -7.12
C SER A 492 -5.32 16.02 -8.60
N LYS A 493 -4.52 16.58 -9.51
CA LYS A 493 -4.83 16.59 -10.96
C LYS A 493 -4.03 15.52 -11.70
N PRO A 494 -4.66 14.76 -12.61
CA PRO A 494 -3.94 13.82 -13.45
C PRO A 494 -2.91 14.57 -14.32
N ILE A 495 -1.77 13.93 -14.55
CA ILE A 495 -0.59 14.49 -15.27
C ILE A 495 -0.96 15.10 -16.65
N TYR A 496 -2.05 14.66 -17.22
CA TYR A 496 -2.52 15.10 -18.54
C TYR A 496 -3.00 16.56 -18.62
N SER A 497 -3.46 17.16 -17.52
CA SER A 497 -3.94 18.55 -17.49
C SER A 497 -2.81 19.60 -17.35
N ARG A 498 -1.57 19.14 -17.14
CA ARG A 498 -0.42 20.01 -16.78
C ARG A 498 0.20 20.77 -17.94
N HIS A 499 0.11 20.26 -19.16
CA HIS A 499 0.94 20.81 -20.28
C HIS A 499 0.46 22.13 -20.87
N LYS A 500 -0.76 22.58 -20.58
CA LYS A 500 -1.30 23.82 -21.15
C LYS A 500 -1.33 25.04 -20.20
N ARG A 501 -1.15 24.84 -18.91
CA ARG A 501 -1.26 25.93 -17.90
C ARG A 501 -0.14 26.99 -17.95
N SER A 502 0.91 26.77 -18.70
CA SER A 502 2.10 27.62 -18.71
C SER A 502 2.06 28.79 -19.71
N LYS A 503 0.98 28.99 -20.46
CA LYS A 503 0.96 29.95 -21.57
C LYS A 503 -0.03 31.12 -21.50
N ASP A 504 -0.95 31.16 -20.52
CA ASP A 504 -1.92 32.27 -20.46
C ASP A 504 -1.75 33.17 -19.22
N PRO A 505 -1.22 34.40 -19.39
CA PRO A 505 -1.03 35.35 -18.28
C PRO A 505 -2.33 35.83 -17.63
N LYS A 506 -3.48 35.70 -18.32
CA LYS A 506 -4.81 36.10 -17.82
C LYS A 506 -5.36 35.18 -16.75
N GLU A 507 -5.04 33.88 -16.78
CA GLU A 507 -5.48 32.91 -15.76
C GLU A 507 -4.78 33.11 -14.41
N MET A 508 -3.56 33.68 -14.39
CA MET A 508 -2.83 33.94 -13.14
C MET A 508 -3.38 35.13 -12.34
N GLN A 509 -4.12 36.04 -12.96
CA GLN A 509 -4.75 37.16 -12.26
C GLN A 509 -6.10 36.81 -11.64
N LEU A 510 -6.78 35.74 -12.09
CA LEU A 510 -8.05 35.29 -11.53
C LEU A 510 -7.90 34.38 -10.31
N LEU A 511 -6.69 33.84 -10.08
CA LEU A 511 -6.34 32.96 -8.96
C LEU A 511 -5.63 33.68 -7.79
N LYS A 512 -5.32 34.97 -7.90
CA LYS A 512 -4.88 35.85 -6.81
C LYS A 512 -6.07 36.61 -6.23
#